data_da8118c13bbdbb4263016b16f82632cf
#
_entry.id   da8118c13bbdbb4263016b16f82632cf
#
_cell.length_a   1.000
_cell.length_b   1.000
_cell.length_c   1.000
_cell.angle_alpha   90.00
_cell.angle_beta   90.00
_cell.angle_gamma   90.00
#
_symmetry.space_group_name_H-M   'P 1'
#
loop_
_entity.id
_entity.type
_entity.pdbx_description
1 polymer ?
#
loop_
_entity_poly.entity_id
_entity_poly.type
_entity_poly.pdbx_seq_one_letter_code
_entity_poly.pdbx_strand_id
1 'polypeptide(L)'
;GLTDPRTGRRPWAALQLRAEDAHGESYNLVGFQTNLTFPEQRRVFRMIPGLESAEFARYGVMHRNTFINAPSLLDSNLRFRPEIEARWGVPVHVAGQLAGTEGYCEAIRSGLHSSLAVVAELSGEKPLPLSEDTAFGALMGYATDPQTTGYQPMHVNFGIMRPLDERIRNKRERYAAYARRGSEALADY
;
A
#
# COMPACT_ATOMS: atom_id res chain seq x y z
N GLY A 1 -19.42 -12.00 5.55
CA GLY A 1 -20.05 -11.20 4.50
C GLY A 1 -21.35 -10.59 4.97
N LEU A 2 -21.86 -9.59 4.26
CA LEU A 2 -23.13 -8.96 4.55
C LEU A 2 -24.28 -9.90 4.13
N THR A 3 -25.36 -9.89 4.91
CA THR A 3 -26.61 -10.57 4.59
C THR A 3 -27.73 -9.54 4.47
N ASP A 4 -28.51 -9.58 3.42
CA ASP A 4 -29.68 -8.74 3.25
C ASP A 4 -30.77 -9.21 4.26
N PRO A 5 -31.16 -8.37 5.23
CA PRO A 5 -32.10 -8.76 6.26
C PRO A 5 -33.50 -9.08 5.73
N ARG A 6 -33.87 -8.61 4.53
CA ARG A 6 -35.16 -8.86 3.89
C ARG A 6 -35.25 -10.22 3.23
N THR A 7 -34.13 -10.70 2.69
CA THR A 7 -34.09 -11.94 1.90
C THR A 7 -33.35 -13.07 2.60
N GLY A 8 -32.58 -12.79 3.65
CA GLY A 8 -31.70 -13.74 4.32
C GLY A 8 -30.53 -14.21 3.45
N ARG A 9 -30.31 -13.61 2.29
CA ARG A 9 -29.28 -14.00 1.33
C ARG A 9 -28.17 -12.96 1.23
N ARG A 10 -27.02 -13.37 0.76
CA ARG A 10 -25.93 -12.45 0.44
C ARG A 10 -26.34 -11.57 -0.76
N PRO A 11 -26.22 -10.23 -0.66
CA PRO A 11 -26.50 -9.35 -1.81
C PRO A 11 -25.43 -9.52 -2.90
N TRP A 12 -25.80 -9.21 -4.12
CA TRP A 12 -24.85 -9.15 -5.26
C TRP A 12 -23.84 -8.03 -5.09
N ALA A 13 -24.29 -6.89 -4.60
CA ALA A 13 -23.48 -5.72 -4.28
C ALA A 13 -24.04 -5.05 -3.03
N ALA A 14 -23.19 -4.33 -2.31
CA ALA A 14 -23.58 -3.50 -1.19
C ALA A 14 -22.88 -2.14 -1.33
N LEU A 15 -23.67 -1.09 -1.20
CA LEU A 15 -23.20 0.27 -1.11
C LEU A 15 -23.14 0.67 0.34
N GLN A 16 -21.99 1.12 0.80
CA GLN A 16 -21.84 1.72 2.12
C GLN A 16 -22.00 3.23 2.03
N LEU A 17 -22.96 3.76 2.74
CA LEU A 17 -23.10 5.19 3.01
C LEU A 17 -22.51 5.46 4.38
N ARG A 18 -21.55 6.37 4.47
CA ARG A 18 -20.99 6.82 5.73
C ARG A 18 -21.35 8.29 5.95
N ALA A 19 -22.01 8.59 7.06
CA ALA A 19 -22.34 9.96 7.43
C ALA A 19 -21.04 10.78 7.59
N GLU A 20 -21.01 11.97 7.01
CA GLU A 20 -19.90 12.91 7.12
C GLU A 20 -20.06 13.85 8.32
N ASP A 21 -21.25 13.89 8.90
CA ASP A 21 -21.57 14.73 10.04
C ASP A 21 -22.43 13.98 11.07
N ALA A 22 -22.53 14.54 12.27
CA ALA A 22 -23.28 13.94 13.37
C ALA A 22 -24.82 13.99 13.19
N HIS A 23 -25.32 14.81 12.27
CA HIS A 23 -26.74 15.00 12.02
C HIS A 23 -27.25 14.15 10.85
N GLY A 24 -26.33 13.54 10.07
CA GLY A 24 -26.68 12.73 8.91
C GLY A 24 -27.22 13.53 7.74
N GLU A 25 -26.79 14.78 7.58
CA GLU A 25 -27.23 15.64 6.50
C GLU A 25 -26.50 15.32 5.19
N SER A 26 -25.28 14.77 5.30
CA SER A 26 -24.46 14.37 4.15
C SER A 26 -23.82 12.99 4.35
N TYR A 27 -23.62 12.29 3.23
CA TYR A 27 -23.09 10.93 3.23
C TYR A 27 -22.00 10.77 2.17
N ASN A 28 -20.96 10.05 2.51
CA ASN A 28 -19.93 9.61 1.60
C ASN A 28 -20.29 8.25 1.00
N LEU A 29 -20.22 8.16 -0.33
CA LEU A 29 -20.27 6.89 -1.05
C LEU A 29 -18.92 6.20 -0.95
N VAL A 30 -18.75 5.25 -0.03
CA VAL A 30 -17.46 4.63 0.25
C VAL A 30 -16.97 3.82 -0.96
N GLY A 31 -15.75 4.11 -1.40
CA GLY A 31 -15.12 3.39 -2.51
C GLY A 31 -15.50 3.87 -3.91
N PHE A 32 -16.20 5.00 -4.04
CA PHE A 32 -16.62 5.56 -5.33
C PHE A 32 -15.61 6.51 -5.95
N GLN A 33 -14.35 6.13 -5.90
CA GLN A 33 -13.28 6.79 -6.67
C GLN A 33 -13.38 6.31 -8.13
N THR A 34 -13.39 7.26 -9.07
CA THR A 34 -13.64 6.92 -10.48
C THR A 34 -13.03 7.94 -11.43
N ASN A 35 -12.72 7.49 -12.65
CA ASN A 35 -12.34 8.35 -13.78
C ASN A 35 -13.54 8.79 -14.63
N LEU A 36 -14.78 8.43 -14.26
CA LEU A 36 -15.96 8.92 -14.95
C LEU A 36 -16.03 10.45 -14.87
N THR A 37 -16.48 11.08 -15.96
CA THR A 37 -16.76 12.52 -15.94
C THR A 37 -17.91 12.84 -14.97
N PHE A 38 -17.99 14.05 -14.46
CA PHE A 38 -19.02 14.43 -13.48
C PHE A 38 -20.46 14.20 -13.98
N PRO A 39 -20.81 14.51 -15.23
CA PRO A 39 -22.12 14.16 -15.78
C PRO A 39 -22.40 12.65 -15.75
N GLU A 40 -21.41 11.83 -16.11
CA GLU A 40 -21.56 10.38 -16.09
C GLU A 40 -21.64 9.82 -14.65
N GLN A 41 -20.90 10.38 -13.70
CA GLN A 41 -21.06 10.01 -12.31
C GLN A 41 -22.48 10.27 -11.82
N ARG A 42 -23.05 11.44 -12.14
CA ARG A 42 -24.43 11.76 -11.79
C ARG A 42 -25.40 10.77 -12.40
N ARG A 43 -25.25 10.45 -13.68
CA ARG A 43 -26.11 9.51 -14.41
C ARG A 43 -26.00 8.10 -13.82
N VAL A 44 -24.79 7.59 -13.65
CA VAL A 44 -24.54 6.20 -13.22
C VAL A 44 -24.91 6.00 -11.75
N PHE A 45 -24.53 6.93 -10.87
CA PHE A 45 -24.82 6.76 -9.45
C PHE A 45 -26.30 6.86 -9.11
N ARG A 46 -27.07 7.62 -9.90
CA ARG A 46 -28.54 7.66 -9.79
C ARG A 46 -29.24 6.39 -10.31
N MET A 47 -28.53 5.46 -10.93
CA MET A 47 -29.08 4.13 -11.25
C MET A 47 -29.06 3.20 -10.04
N ILE A 48 -28.39 3.57 -8.96
CA ILE A 48 -28.36 2.79 -7.72
C ILE A 48 -29.67 2.99 -6.97
N PRO A 49 -30.37 1.89 -6.59
CA PRO A 49 -31.62 1.98 -5.83
C PRO A 49 -31.46 2.80 -4.55
N GLY A 50 -32.31 3.80 -4.38
CA GLY A 50 -32.26 4.77 -3.27
C GLY A 50 -31.45 6.02 -3.54
N LEU A 51 -30.75 6.12 -4.69
CA LEU A 51 -30.00 7.30 -5.08
C LEU A 51 -30.57 8.01 -6.32
N GLU A 52 -31.76 7.65 -6.77
CA GLU A 52 -32.39 8.16 -7.99
C GLU A 52 -32.51 9.69 -7.99
N SER A 53 -32.80 10.27 -6.83
CA SER A 53 -32.95 11.72 -6.62
C SER A 53 -31.78 12.33 -5.82
N ALA A 54 -30.68 11.61 -5.64
CA ALA A 54 -29.57 12.10 -4.85
C ALA A 54 -28.97 13.38 -5.44
N GLU A 55 -28.66 14.33 -4.57
CA GLU A 55 -27.86 15.51 -4.90
C GLU A 55 -26.40 15.27 -4.53
N PHE A 56 -25.50 15.54 -5.46
CA PHE A 56 -24.06 15.33 -5.25
C PHE A 56 -23.39 16.67 -4.97
N ALA A 57 -23.08 16.91 -3.70
CA ALA A 57 -22.32 18.09 -3.28
C ALA A 57 -20.87 18.04 -3.83
N ARG A 58 -20.32 16.82 -3.98
CA ARG A 58 -18.97 16.59 -4.51
C ARG A 58 -18.96 15.30 -5.34
N TYR A 59 -18.21 15.31 -6.43
CA TYR A 59 -17.97 14.12 -7.25
C TYR A 59 -16.70 13.41 -6.84
N GLY A 60 -16.67 12.10 -7.07
CA GLY A 60 -15.48 11.28 -6.86
C GLY A 60 -14.38 11.61 -7.88
N VAL A 61 -13.16 11.57 -7.41
CA VAL A 61 -11.97 11.67 -8.25
C VAL A 61 -11.01 10.54 -7.89
N MET A 62 -10.22 10.10 -8.86
CA MET A 62 -9.14 9.16 -8.55
C MET A 62 -8.06 9.91 -7.78
N HIS A 63 -7.72 9.40 -6.62
CA HIS A 63 -6.57 9.91 -5.89
C HIS A 63 -5.29 9.53 -6.63
N ARG A 64 -4.43 10.52 -6.83
CA ARG A 64 -3.06 10.33 -7.29
C ARG A 64 -2.16 10.62 -6.10
N ASN A 65 -1.54 9.59 -5.57
CA ASN A 65 -0.57 9.75 -4.53
C ASN A 65 0.76 10.22 -5.14
N THR A 66 1.41 11.17 -4.47
CA THR A 66 2.76 11.60 -4.85
C THR A 66 3.76 10.57 -4.35
N PHE A 67 4.64 10.13 -5.23
CA PHE A 67 5.77 9.25 -4.92
C PHE A 67 6.96 9.61 -5.78
N ILE A 68 8.15 9.20 -5.35
CA ILE A 68 9.38 9.37 -6.09
C ILE A 68 9.72 8.08 -6.85
N ASN A 69 10.56 8.18 -7.86
CA ASN A 69 11.09 7.00 -8.55
C ASN A 69 12.16 6.32 -7.66
N ALA A 70 11.68 5.63 -6.61
CA ALA A 70 12.53 5.06 -5.58
C ALA A 70 13.62 4.12 -6.13
N PRO A 71 13.37 3.24 -7.14
CA PRO A 71 14.41 2.39 -7.72
C PRO A 71 15.65 3.14 -8.21
N SER A 72 15.47 4.33 -8.76
CA SER A 72 16.59 5.13 -9.27
C SER A 72 17.21 6.05 -8.23
N LEU A 73 16.49 6.37 -7.15
CA LEU A 73 16.88 7.42 -6.21
C LEU A 73 17.32 6.89 -4.86
N LEU A 74 16.78 5.77 -4.40
CA LEU A 74 16.99 5.24 -3.06
C LEU A 74 17.81 3.95 -3.07
N ASP A 75 18.49 3.70 -1.97
CA ASP A 75 19.06 2.40 -1.61
C ASP A 75 18.06 1.53 -0.83
N SER A 76 18.47 0.33 -0.44
CA SER A 76 17.65 -0.62 0.32
C SER A 76 17.25 -0.16 1.73
N ASN A 77 17.87 0.89 2.25
CA ASN A 77 17.56 1.52 3.54
C ASN A 77 16.65 2.74 3.37
N LEU A 78 16.12 2.95 2.17
CA LEU A 78 15.31 4.10 1.79
C LEU A 78 16.07 5.44 1.95
N ARG A 79 17.37 5.41 1.89
CA ARG A 79 18.25 6.56 1.84
C ARG A 79 18.48 6.97 0.39
N PHE A 80 18.54 8.26 0.13
CA PHE A 80 18.97 8.71 -1.20
C PHE A 80 20.38 8.24 -1.49
N ARG A 81 20.62 7.88 -2.75
CA ARG A 81 21.96 7.48 -3.20
C ARG A 81 22.95 8.62 -3.08
N PRO A 82 24.24 8.35 -2.82
CA PRO A 82 25.26 9.38 -2.57
C PRO A 82 25.31 10.48 -3.63
N GLU A 83 25.08 10.14 -4.89
CA GLU A 83 25.10 11.08 -6.03
C GLU A 83 23.98 12.12 -5.94
N ILE A 84 22.88 11.76 -5.28
CA ILE A 84 21.74 12.64 -5.04
C ILE A 84 21.99 13.46 -3.77
N GLU A 85 22.48 12.82 -2.71
CA GLU A 85 22.76 13.45 -1.41
C GLU A 85 23.84 14.55 -1.50
N ALA A 86 24.79 14.43 -2.43
CA ALA A 86 25.81 15.44 -2.65
C ALA A 86 25.25 16.87 -2.85
N ARG A 87 23.96 16.98 -3.23
CA ARG A 87 23.27 18.27 -3.39
C ARG A 87 22.86 18.90 -2.06
N TRP A 88 22.71 18.10 -1.01
CA TRP A 88 22.23 18.57 0.30
C TRP A 88 23.32 18.57 1.37
N GLY A 89 24.38 17.80 1.17
CA GLY A 89 25.49 17.69 2.11
C GLY A 89 25.17 16.92 3.40
N VAL A 90 23.99 16.30 3.48
CA VAL A 90 23.52 15.49 4.61
C VAL A 90 22.78 14.25 4.10
N PRO A 91 22.83 13.12 4.85
CA PRO A 91 22.01 11.95 4.57
C PRO A 91 20.52 12.29 4.65
N VAL A 92 19.74 11.80 3.68
CA VAL A 92 18.30 12.01 3.62
C VAL A 92 17.61 10.67 3.39
N HIS A 93 16.71 10.31 4.28
CA HIS A 93 15.88 9.12 4.20
C HIS A 93 14.44 9.46 3.84
N VAL A 94 13.76 8.56 3.17
CA VAL A 94 12.35 8.69 2.78
C VAL A 94 11.57 7.51 3.32
N ALA A 95 10.33 7.73 3.75
CA ALA A 95 9.49 6.66 4.25
C ALA A 95 8.05 6.81 3.75
N GLY A 96 7.26 5.75 3.93
CA GLY A 96 5.84 5.75 3.63
C GLY A 96 5.55 5.87 2.14
N GLN A 97 4.42 6.46 1.86
CA GLN A 97 3.89 6.58 0.51
C GLN A 97 4.82 7.31 -0.47
N LEU A 98 5.59 8.28 0.01
CA LEU A 98 6.55 9.00 -0.83
C LEU A 98 7.64 8.05 -1.38
N ALA A 99 8.05 7.05 -0.61
CA ALA A 99 8.95 5.98 -1.04
C ALA A 99 8.24 4.90 -1.86
N GLY A 100 6.93 5.00 -2.07
CA GLY A 100 6.14 4.01 -2.80
C GLY A 100 5.73 2.79 -1.99
N THR A 101 5.85 2.81 -0.67
CA THR A 101 5.32 1.77 0.22
C THR A 101 3.85 2.08 0.50
N GLU A 102 2.95 1.52 -0.31
CA GLU A 102 1.53 1.76 -0.20
C GLU A 102 0.88 0.85 0.86
N GLY A 103 -0.06 1.41 1.63
CA GLY A 103 -0.71 0.73 2.74
C GLY A 103 -0.22 1.23 4.10
N TYR A 104 -1.11 1.16 5.10
CA TYR A 104 -0.78 1.67 6.45
C TYR A 104 0.34 0.88 7.13
N CYS A 105 0.28 -0.45 7.03
CA CYS A 105 1.31 -1.32 7.61
C CYS A 105 2.66 -1.11 6.94
N GLU A 106 2.66 -1.01 5.62
CA GLU A 106 3.86 -0.77 4.81
C GLU A 106 4.47 0.60 5.10
N ALA A 107 3.65 1.64 5.23
CA ALA A 107 4.11 2.98 5.57
C ALA A 107 4.73 3.03 6.97
N ILE A 108 4.08 2.43 7.98
CA ILE A 108 4.59 2.33 9.35
C ILE A 108 5.91 1.56 9.36
N ARG A 109 5.96 0.39 8.69
CA ARG A 109 7.16 -0.45 8.65
C ARG A 109 8.32 0.25 7.94
N SER A 110 8.06 1.00 6.87
CA SER A 110 9.09 1.76 6.17
C SER A 110 9.69 2.87 7.06
N GLY A 111 8.86 3.54 7.87
CA GLY A 111 9.32 4.50 8.86
C GLY A 111 10.23 3.86 9.91
N LEU A 112 9.85 2.70 10.43
CA LEU A 112 10.70 1.94 11.36
C LEU A 112 12.01 1.51 10.69
N HIS A 113 11.95 1.01 9.46
CA HIS A 113 13.14 0.58 8.71
C HIS A 113 14.13 1.73 8.50
N SER A 114 13.65 2.89 8.04
CA SER A 114 14.48 4.08 7.89
C SER A 114 15.04 4.57 9.22
N SER A 115 14.25 4.51 10.31
CA SER A 115 14.70 4.92 11.63
C SER A 115 15.84 4.04 12.16
N LEU A 116 15.74 2.72 11.98
CA LEU A 116 16.79 1.78 12.38
C LEU A 116 18.07 2.02 11.56
N ALA A 117 17.93 2.31 10.27
CA ALA A 117 19.08 2.65 9.43
C ALA A 117 19.78 3.94 9.91
N VAL A 118 19.00 4.98 10.23
CA VAL A 118 19.54 6.24 10.78
C VAL A 118 20.25 6.00 12.11
N VAL A 119 19.67 5.20 13.01
CA VAL A 119 20.30 4.88 14.31
C VAL A 119 21.62 4.15 14.11
N ALA A 120 21.67 3.15 13.24
CA ALA A 120 22.91 2.44 12.92
C ALA A 120 23.99 3.39 12.38
N GLU A 121 23.62 4.24 11.40
CA GLU A 121 24.55 5.24 10.83
C GLU A 121 25.09 6.22 11.89
N LEU A 122 24.24 6.72 12.78
CA LEU A 122 24.65 7.62 13.85
C LEU A 122 25.56 6.93 14.89
N SER A 123 25.40 5.61 15.04
CA SER A 123 26.27 4.79 15.91
C SER A 123 27.56 4.35 15.21
N GLY A 124 27.77 4.72 13.95
CA GLY A 124 28.93 4.29 13.16
C GLY A 124 28.84 2.83 12.69
N GLU A 125 27.66 2.24 12.75
CA GLU A 125 27.37 0.88 12.33
C GLU A 125 26.75 0.87 10.92
N LYS A 126 26.82 -0.29 10.25
CA LYS A 126 26.10 -0.46 9.00
C LYS A 126 24.67 -0.92 9.28
N PRO A 127 23.67 -0.30 8.64
CA PRO A 127 22.30 -0.80 8.71
C PRO A 127 22.22 -2.26 8.27
N LEU A 128 21.47 -3.07 9.00
CA LEU A 128 21.25 -4.47 8.64
C LEU A 128 20.26 -4.55 7.46
N PRO A 129 20.60 -5.32 6.41
CA PRO A 129 19.69 -5.53 5.30
C PRO A 129 18.51 -6.41 5.74
N LEU A 130 17.31 -6.02 5.39
CA LEU A 130 16.13 -6.85 5.63
C LEU A 130 16.05 -7.95 4.56
N SER A 131 15.96 -9.20 5.00
CA SER A 131 15.87 -10.35 4.09
C SER A 131 14.65 -10.28 3.17
N GLU A 132 14.84 -10.56 1.88
CA GLU A 132 13.77 -10.66 0.87
C GLU A 132 12.84 -11.87 1.11
N ASP A 133 13.18 -12.76 2.02
CA ASP A 133 12.30 -13.83 2.48
C ASP A 133 11.20 -13.31 3.41
N THR A 134 11.36 -12.10 3.93
CA THR A 134 10.29 -11.38 4.62
C THR A 134 9.41 -10.65 3.61
N ALA A 135 8.14 -10.48 3.95
CA ALA A 135 7.20 -9.77 3.09
C ALA A 135 7.61 -8.32 2.82
N PHE A 136 8.12 -7.61 3.84
CA PHE A 136 8.57 -6.23 3.69
C PHE A 136 9.94 -6.15 3.01
N GLY A 137 10.85 -7.09 3.24
CA GLY A 137 12.12 -7.16 2.53
C GLY A 137 11.94 -7.37 1.02
N ALA A 138 10.98 -8.21 0.62
CA ALA A 138 10.61 -8.36 -0.78
C ALA A 138 10.05 -7.06 -1.38
N LEU A 139 9.27 -6.28 -0.60
CA LEU A 139 8.81 -4.97 -1.03
C LEU A 139 9.98 -3.99 -1.18
N MET A 140 10.95 -3.99 -0.26
CA MET A 140 12.14 -3.15 -0.38
C MET A 140 12.99 -3.53 -1.57
N GLY A 141 13.20 -4.82 -1.80
CA GLY A 141 13.86 -5.32 -3.01
C GLY A 141 13.22 -4.75 -4.28
N TYR A 142 11.89 -4.91 -4.43
CA TYR A 142 11.16 -4.35 -5.57
C TYR A 142 11.27 -2.81 -5.66
N ALA A 143 11.11 -2.12 -4.52
CA ALA A 143 11.03 -0.66 -4.50
C ALA A 143 12.38 0.04 -4.71
N THR A 144 13.50 -0.65 -4.48
CA THR A 144 14.83 -0.04 -4.54
C THR A 144 15.79 -0.69 -5.56
N ASP A 145 15.31 -1.72 -6.28
CA ASP A 145 16.09 -2.33 -7.36
C ASP A 145 16.16 -1.41 -8.58
N PRO A 146 17.35 -0.94 -8.96
CA PRO A 146 17.54 -0.09 -10.14
C PRO A 146 17.05 -0.70 -11.46
N GLN A 147 16.86 -2.01 -11.51
CA GLN A 147 16.34 -2.72 -12.69
C GLN A 147 14.81 -2.69 -12.77
N THR A 148 14.12 -2.27 -11.73
CA THR A 148 12.66 -2.14 -11.74
C THR A 148 12.23 -1.07 -12.73
N THR A 149 11.58 -1.50 -13.81
CA THR A 149 11.05 -0.60 -14.85
C THR A 149 9.56 -0.32 -14.62
N GLY A 150 9.12 0.89 -14.97
CA GLY A 150 7.70 1.25 -14.82
C GLY A 150 7.22 1.24 -13.37
N TYR A 151 8.09 1.62 -12.45
CA TYR A 151 7.83 1.58 -11.01
C TYR A 151 6.48 2.21 -10.64
N GLN A 152 5.71 1.49 -9.85
CA GLN A 152 4.47 1.96 -9.24
C GLN A 152 4.48 1.63 -7.74
N PRO A 153 3.95 2.51 -6.90
CA PRO A 153 3.74 2.21 -5.48
C PRO A 153 2.97 0.91 -5.31
N MET A 154 3.35 0.14 -4.31
CA MET A 154 2.82 -1.20 -4.10
C MET A 154 2.71 -1.51 -2.61
N HIS A 155 1.71 -2.29 -2.26
CA HIS A 155 1.63 -2.98 -0.97
C HIS A 155 2.27 -4.36 -1.06
N VAL A 156 2.58 -4.94 0.07
CA VAL A 156 3.07 -6.33 0.15
C VAL A 156 2.06 -7.28 -0.50
N ASN A 157 2.55 -8.11 -1.42
CA ASN A 157 1.76 -9.15 -2.06
C ASN A 157 2.64 -10.35 -2.45
N PHE A 158 2.01 -11.48 -2.72
CA PHE A 158 2.76 -12.71 -3.07
C PHE A 158 3.46 -12.66 -4.44
N GLY A 159 3.11 -11.68 -5.30
CA GLY A 159 3.72 -11.54 -6.62
C GLY A 159 5.15 -11.01 -6.60
N ILE A 160 5.52 -10.29 -5.54
CA ILE A 160 6.88 -9.78 -5.33
C ILE A 160 7.73 -10.64 -4.40
N MET A 161 7.12 -11.58 -3.68
CA MET A 161 7.84 -12.48 -2.79
C MET A 161 8.51 -13.60 -3.58
N ARG A 162 9.72 -13.98 -3.18
CA ARG A 162 10.39 -15.16 -3.74
C ARG A 162 9.47 -16.38 -3.63
N PRO A 163 9.26 -17.16 -4.70
CA PRO A 163 8.48 -18.39 -4.64
C PRO A 163 8.98 -19.34 -3.53
N LEU A 164 8.10 -20.20 -3.04
CA LEU A 164 8.50 -21.32 -2.17
C LEU A 164 9.25 -22.37 -3.01
N ASP A 165 10.20 -23.03 -2.39
CA ASP A 165 11.00 -24.06 -3.06
C ASP A 165 10.13 -25.25 -3.50
N GLU A 166 9.05 -25.49 -2.78
CA GLU A 166 8.06 -26.55 -3.09
C GLU A 166 6.71 -25.96 -3.51
N ARG A 167 6.04 -26.63 -4.45
CA ARG A 167 4.70 -26.26 -4.90
C ARG A 167 3.62 -26.75 -3.92
N ILE A 168 3.14 -25.89 -3.06
CA ILE A 168 2.06 -26.17 -2.12
C ILE A 168 0.71 -25.79 -2.76
N ARG A 169 -0.16 -26.79 -3.02
CA ARG A 169 -1.48 -26.57 -3.65
C ARG A 169 -2.51 -25.97 -2.68
N ASN A 170 -2.50 -26.43 -1.44
CA ASN A 170 -3.41 -25.93 -0.42
C ASN A 170 -3.08 -24.47 -0.09
N LYS A 171 -4.07 -23.58 -0.24
CA LYS A 171 -3.89 -22.15 -0.02
C LYS A 171 -3.46 -21.80 1.40
N ARG A 172 -4.06 -22.45 2.40
CA ARG A 172 -3.78 -22.19 3.82
C ARG A 172 -2.37 -22.63 4.20
N GLU A 173 -1.97 -23.82 3.76
CA GLU A 173 -0.62 -24.35 3.99
C GLU A 173 0.44 -23.52 3.29
N ARG A 174 0.17 -23.07 2.05
CA ARG A 174 1.05 -22.18 1.32
C ARG A 174 1.26 -20.85 2.05
N TYR A 175 0.20 -20.24 2.57
CA TYR A 175 0.32 -19.00 3.33
C TYR A 175 1.06 -19.21 4.66
N ALA A 176 0.84 -20.33 5.33
CA ALA A 176 1.58 -20.68 6.53
C ALA A 176 3.08 -20.91 6.25
N ALA A 177 3.43 -21.48 5.10
CA ALA A 177 4.82 -21.66 4.68
C ALA A 177 5.53 -20.30 4.42
N TYR A 178 4.87 -19.37 3.73
CA TYR A 178 5.40 -18.00 3.58
C TYR A 178 5.59 -17.30 4.94
N ALA A 179 4.61 -17.40 5.82
CA ALA A 179 4.68 -16.78 7.15
C ALA A 179 5.83 -17.36 7.98
N ARG A 180 6.00 -18.68 7.96
CA ARG A 180 7.08 -19.38 8.65
C ARG A 180 8.45 -18.95 8.14
N ARG A 181 8.67 -18.98 6.81
CA ARG A 181 9.92 -18.53 6.19
C ARG A 181 10.25 -17.08 6.58
N GLY A 182 9.26 -16.19 6.50
CA GLY A 182 9.46 -14.79 6.89
C GLY A 182 9.77 -14.59 8.37
N SER A 183 9.16 -15.40 9.25
CA SER A 183 9.44 -15.35 10.70
C SER A 183 10.85 -15.87 11.01
N GLU A 184 11.28 -16.94 10.37
CA GLU A 184 12.64 -17.47 10.49
C GLU A 184 13.68 -16.43 10.03
N ALA A 185 13.48 -15.86 8.84
CA ALA A 185 14.38 -14.82 8.32
C ALA A 185 14.39 -13.53 9.15
N LEU A 186 13.33 -13.24 9.91
CA LEU A 186 13.27 -12.08 10.80
C LEU A 186 13.92 -12.36 12.16
N ALA A 187 14.04 -13.60 12.58
CA ALA A 187 14.69 -13.96 13.84
C ALA A 187 16.21 -13.70 13.80
N ASP A 188 16.80 -13.67 12.62
CA ASP A 188 18.21 -13.38 12.37
C ASP A 188 18.48 -11.86 12.18
N TYR A 189 17.43 -11.03 12.15
CA TYR A 189 17.47 -9.58 11.97
C TYR A 189 17.42 -8.85 13.33
#